data_cad665a8407b2ae343db84e8c36b0270
#
_entry.id   cad665a8407b2ae343db84e8c36b0270
#
_cell.length_a   1.000
_cell.length_b   1.000
_cell.length_c   1.000
_cell.angle_alpha   90.00
_cell.angle_beta   90.00
_cell.angle_gamma   90.00
#
_symmetry.space_group_name_H-M   'P 1'
#
loop_
_entity.id
_entity.type
_entity.pdbx_description
1 polymer ?
#
loop_
_entity_poly.entity_id
_entity_poly.type
_entity_poly.pdbx_seq_one_letter_code
_entity_poly.pdbx_strand_id
1 'polypeptide(L)'
;MITNRILILSVVLVLSAVSGPAWASYAIFVGKHLTADGGTMLGGTGDEPSSHWLEIVPRKTYSAGATIRVGVDARAKFPGEFIDIPQVRETARYITMNYSEYEGFPGPITNGGLNEFGVAARDVWSYSRQELQDMTPKPQHGVNYSDLSRIVMERAHSAREAVAIVGDLIDRYGYATYGGNSHFFADADEGWVLIDFAGGKGLWIAQQVSPDEIRMSYPGYILEIPLDFAKHPDRYRGSRNFISFAVERGWYDPKSGKPFDVNAVYQGGKGRSPAVRVIEERLRQRAAVAKLTLREFMDTVRDPLVSGDQNGYGQVTSLRGGVKRPDEQLLWVAATGAITTPFVPYWIGVERVPPEYGKHRYLSSRESEAFVTKDFQIQEASQFAYLTFKRLMYYTCDKPEKFLPEVTEALVAFENESISAIPVVEARADKLYAAGASEMARDELTTYSNERALDALRLGEALLVSIEARHRLLYGYRAPVKDQMSESDDDRDALVGCGKTLPWE
;
A
#
# COMPACT_ATOMS: atom_id res chain seq x y z
N MET A 1 27.59 -50.42 51.06
CA MET A 1 26.40 -49.61 50.74
C MET A 1 26.85 -48.46 49.88
N ILE A 2 26.66 -48.62 48.57
CA ILE A 2 27.08 -47.61 47.56
C ILE A 2 25.79 -47.00 47.02
N THR A 3 25.55 -45.73 47.36
CA THR A 3 24.38 -44.95 46.91
C THR A 3 24.72 -44.26 45.60
N ASN A 4 24.10 -44.76 44.50
CA ASN A 4 24.12 -44.12 43.19
C ASN A 4 23.24 -42.87 43.23
N ARG A 5 23.85 -41.68 43.00
CA ARG A 5 23.14 -40.44 42.68
C ARG A 5 23.05 -40.34 41.15
N ILE A 6 21.85 -40.51 40.62
CA ILE A 6 21.52 -40.20 39.21
C ILE A 6 21.35 -38.71 39.08
N LEU A 7 22.24 -38.04 38.30
CA LEU A 7 22.16 -36.63 37.94
C LEU A 7 21.25 -36.54 36.69
N ILE A 8 20.02 -36.03 36.87
CA ILE A 8 19.12 -35.71 35.77
C ILE A 8 19.54 -34.33 35.23
N LEU A 9 20.17 -34.33 34.07
CA LEU A 9 20.48 -33.11 33.32
C LEU A 9 19.22 -32.69 32.57
N SER A 10 18.49 -31.68 33.09
CA SER A 10 17.39 -31.04 32.40
C SER A 10 17.95 -30.12 31.33
N VAL A 11 17.92 -30.55 30.10
CA VAL A 11 18.17 -29.66 28.91
C VAL A 11 16.96 -28.79 28.75
N VAL A 12 17.03 -27.55 29.18
CA VAL A 12 16.07 -26.49 28.83
C VAL A 12 16.38 -26.06 27.41
N LEU A 13 15.58 -26.54 26.45
CA LEU A 13 15.58 -26.00 25.09
C LEU A 13 14.97 -24.60 25.17
N VAL A 14 15.78 -23.58 25.15
CA VAL A 14 15.35 -22.20 24.89
C VAL A 14 15.05 -22.13 23.41
N LEU A 15 13.77 -22.30 23.05
CA LEU A 15 13.25 -21.87 21.74
C LEU A 15 13.29 -20.34 21.76
N SER A 16 14.36 -19.77 21.24
CA SER A 16 14.36 -18.39 20.79
C SER A 16 13.40 -18.29 19.61
N ALA A 17 12.18 -17.86 19.88
CA ALA A 17 11.27 -17.39 18.86
C ALA A 17 11.95 -16.19 18.18
N VAL A 18 12.50 -16.40 17.00
CA VAL A 18 12.89 -15.32 16.10
C VAL A 18 11.59 -14.73 15.59
N SER A 19 11.04 -13.77 16.31
CA SER A 19 9.98 -12.90 15.81
C SER A 19 10.60 -12.10 14.67
N GLY A 20 10.35 -12.52 13.43
CA GLY A 20 10.66 -11.70 12.27
C GLY A 20 9.80 -10.43 12.33
N PRO A 21 10.29 -9.30 11.81
CA PRO A 21 9.55 -8.05 11.83
C PRO A 21 8.17 -8.23 11.20
N ALA A 22 7.12 -7.83 11.92
CA ALA A 22 5.77 -7.77 11.39
C ALA A 22 5.71 -6.63 10.37
N TRP A 23 5.89 -6.95 9.10
CA TRP A 23 5.72 -6.02 7.98
C TRP A 23 4.23 -5.92 7.70
N ALA A 24 3.65 -4.75 7.86
CA ALA A 24 2.21 -4.53 7.80
C ALA A 24 1.71 -4.01 6.43
N SER A 25 2.62 -3.66 5.51
CA SER A 25 2.22 -3.29 4.14
C SER A 25 1.73 -4.51 3.37
N TYR A 26 0.56 -4.40 2.76
CA TYR A 26 0.02 -5.44 1.89
C TYR A 26 -0.91 -4.85 0.83
N ALA A 27 -1.17 -5.64 -0.21
CA ALA A 27 -2.20 -5.39 -1.19
C ALA A 27 -3.05 -6.64 -1.36
N ILE A 28 -4.36 -6.47 -1.55
CA ILE A 28 -5.31 -7.53 -1.83
C ILE A 28 -5.96 -7.24 -3.16
N PHE A 29 -6.00 -8.24 -4.04
CA PHE A 29 -6.72 -8.23 -5.31
C PHE A 29 -7.83 -9.28 -5.28
N VAL A 30 -8.99 -8.91 -5.82
CA VAL A 30 -10.12 -9.81 -6.06
C VAL A 30 -10.49 -9.73 -7.54
N GLY A 31 -10.46 -10.88 -8.21
CA GLY A 31 -10.80 -10.99 -9.62
C GLY A 31 -12.28 -10.73 -9.89
N LYS A 32 -12.58 -10.16 -11.04
CA LYS A 32 -13.93 -9.65 -11.42
C LYS A 32 -15.06 -10.68 -11.37
N HIS A 33 -14.75 -11.95 -11.55
CA HIS A 33 -15.77 -13.00 -11.45
C HIS A 33 -16.18 -13.31 -10.00
N LEU A 34 -15.48 -12.77 -9.02
CA LEU A 34 -15.74 -12.98 -7.59
C LEU A 34 -16.44 -11.79 -6.93
N THR A 35 -16.56 -10.67 -7.61
CA THR A 35 -17.12 -9.41 -7.10
C THR A 35 -18.59 -9.21 -7.44
N ALA A 36 -19.31 -8.47 -6.62
CA ALA A 36 -20.74 -8.23 -6.80
C ALA A 36 -21.07 -7.29 -7.98
N ASP A 37 -20.16 -6.37 -8.30
CA ASP A 37 -20.31 -5.38 -9.36
C ASP A 37 -19.64 -5.79 -10.68
N GLY A 38 -18.97 -6.94 -10.71
CA GLY A 38 -18.35 -7.51 -11.91
C GLY A 38 -17.05 -6.83 -12.36
N GLY A 39 -16.54 -5.86 -11.61
CA GLY A 39 -15.20 -5.30 -11.76
C GLY A 39 -14.20 -5.99 -10.83
N THR A 40 -12.92 -5.67 -10.95
CA THR A 40 -11.91 -6.13 -9.99
C THR A 40 -11.91 -5.26 -8.73
N MET A 41 -11.37 -5.75 -7.63
CA MET A 41 -11.09 -4.94 -6.46
C MET A 41 -9.60 -4.96 -6.13
N LEU A 42 -9.05 -3.79 -5.80
CA LEU A 42 -7.69 -3.64 -5.29
C LEU A 42 -7.70 -2.76 -4.04
N GLY A 43 -7.03 -3.20 -2.99
CA GLY A 43 -6.91 -2.45 -1.75
C GLY A 43 -5.72 -2.91 -0.92
N GLY A 44 -5.51 -2.27 0.21
CA GLY A 44 -4.45 -2.60 1.15
C GLY A 44 -4.00 -1.41 1.97
N THR A 45 -2.88 -1.58 2.63
CA THR A 45 -2.29 -0.58 3.54
C THR A 45 -0.85 -0.30 3.17
N GLY A 46 -0.35 0.86 3.58
CA GLY A 46 1.08 1.15 3.65
C GLY A 46 1.55 1.07 5.11
N ASP A 47 2.77 0.60 5.30
CA ASP A 47 3.41 0.41 6.61
C ASP A 47 4.46 1.50 6.86
N GLU A 48 4.09 2.71 6.62
CA GLU A 48 4.95 3.84 6.89
C GLU A 48 4.46 4.54 8.17
N PRO A 49 5.26 4.56 9.22
CA PRO A 49 4.87 5.17 10.50
C PRO A 49 4.75 6.70 10.40
N SER A 50 5.25 7.29 9.33
CA SER A 50 5.15 8.73 9.08
C SER A 50 3.70 9.15 8.77
N SER A 51 3.44 10.43 8.93
CA SER A 51 2.15 10.99 8.54
C SER A 51 2.03 11.08 7.02
N HIS A 52 0.85 10.80 6.54
CA HIS A 52 0.49 10.83 5.14
C HIS A 52 -0.40 12.03 4.83
N TRP A 53 -0.53 12.35 3.55
CA TRP A 53 -1.53 13.31 3.07
C TRP A 53 -2.15 12.81 1.79
N LEU A 54 -3.40 13.18 1.59
CA LEU A 54 -4.12 12.90 0.37
C LEU A 54 -3.81 13.98 -0.66
N GLU A 55 -3.52 13.56 -1.89
CA GLU A 55 -3.28 14.48 -2.99
C GLU A 55 -4.07 14.07 -4.24
N ILE A 56 -4.67 15.07 -4.87
CA ILE A 56 -5.25 14.96 -6.20
C ILE A 56 -4.28 15.63 -7.16
N VAL A 57 -3.58 14.82 -7.93
CA VAL A 57 -2.61 15.29 -8.91
C VAL A 57 -3.33 15.58 -10.22
N PRO A 58 -3.35 16.83 -10.69
CA PRO A 58 -4.04 17.17 -11.93
C PRO A 58 -3.30 16.64 -13.15
N ARG A 59 -4.03 16.46 -14.26
CA ARG A 59 -3.43 16.26 -15.59
C ARG A 59 -2.48 17.43 -15.90
N LYS A 60 -1.30 17.13 -16.44
CA LYS A 60 -0.29 18.12 -16.78
C LYS A 60 0.23 17.90 -18.19
N THR A 61 0.51 19.01 -18.87
CA THR A 61 1.16 19.00 -20.19
C THR A 61 2.59 19.50 -20.05
N TYR A 62 3.51 18.81 -20.67
CA TYR A 62 4.95 19.11 -20.63
C TYR A 62 5.47 19.52 -22.02
N SER A 63 6.51 20.34 -22.05
CA SER A 63 7.20 20.69 -23.29
C SER A 63 7.92 19.47 -23.88
N ALA A 64 8.17 19.51 -25.19
CA ALA A 64 8.99 18.50 -25.84
C ALA A 64 10.40 18.45 -25.21
N GLY A 65 10.89 17.25 -24.91
CA GLY A 65 12.19 17.05 -24.26
C GLY A 65 12.20 17.30 -22.74
N ALA A 66 11.05 17.51 -22.10
CA ALA A 66 10.98 17.58 -20.65
C ALA A 66 11.48 16.29 -20.00
N THR A 67 12.12 16.42 -18.85
CA THR A 67 12.63 15.32 -18.03
C THR A 67 12.04 15.36 -16.63
N ILE A 68 12.05 14.20 -15.96
CA ILE A 68 11.75 14.06 -14.54
C ILE A 68 12.95 13.44 -13.84
N ARG A 69 13.22 13.91 -12.65
CA ARG A 69 14.26 13.37 -11.78
C ARG A 69 13.72 12.16 -11.01
N VAL A 70 14.50 11.08 -11.01
CA VAL A 70 14.16 9.80 -10.38
C VAL A 70 15.36 9.23 -9.65
N GLY A 71 15.12 8.24 -8.76
CA GLY A 71 16.18 7.54 -8.06
C GLY A 71 16.22 7.86 -6.57
N VAL A 72 17.38 7.63 -5.96
CA VAL A 72 17.63 7.83 -4.53
C VAL A 72 18.93 8.61 -4.32
N ASP A 73 19.09 9.21 -3.16
CA ASP A 73 20.29 9.97 -2.83
C ASP A 73 21.35 9.12 -2.09
N ALA A 74 22.46 9.77 -1.70
CA ALA A 74 23.57 9.14 -1.01
C ALA A 74 23.25 8.66 0.42
N ARG A 75 22.09 9.06 1.00
CA ARG A 75 21.65 8.66 2.34
C ARG A 75 20.88 7.33 2.33
N ALA A 76 20.51 6.82 1.13
CA ALA A 76 19.80 5.57 1.04
C ALA A 76 20.60 4.40 1.65
N LYS A 77 19.90 3.38 2.15
CA LYS A 77 20.49 2.12 2.64
C LYS A 77 21.52 1.55 1.67
N PHE A 78 21.23 1.61 0.39
CA PHE A 78 22.18 1.45 -0.70
C PHE A 78 22.37 2.82 -1.35
N PRO A 79 23.49 3.54 -1.09
CA PRO A 79 23.71 4.89 -1.61
C PRO A 79 23.52 4.98 -3.12
N GLY A 80 22.85 6.03 -3.58
CA GLY A 80 22.56 6.21 -5.00
C GLY A 80 22.77 7.64 -5.48
N GLU A 81 22.49 7.83 -6.75
CA GLU A 81 22.52 9.12 -7.43
C GLU A 81 21.24 9.25 -8.28
N PHE A 82 20.69 10.47 -8.30
CA PHE A 82 19.55 10.77 -9.14
C PHE A 82 19.92 10.77 -10.62
N ILE A 83 18.99 10.35 -11.44
CA ILE A 83 19.06 10.45 -12.89
C ILE A 83 17.86 11.21 -13.44
N ASP A 84 18.01 11.84 -14.60
CA ASP A 84 16.92 12.46 -15.33
C ASP A 84 16.46 11.54 -16.46
N ILE A 85 15.17 11.25 -16.51
CA ILE A 85 14.54 10.42 -17.55
C ILE A 85 13.48 11.22 -18.32
N PRO A 86 13.16 10.87 -19.57
CA PRO A 86 12.16 11.58 -20.35
C PRO A 86 10.77 11.56 -19.72
N GLN A 87 10.13 12.73 -19.65
CA GLN A 87 8.72 12.84 -19.31
C GLN A 87 7.86 12.72 -20.58
N VAL A 88 6.66 12.12 -20.42
CA VAL A 88 5.65 12.11 -21.48
C VAL A 88 5.06 13.50 -21.67
N ARG A 89 4.50 13.75 -22.85
CA ARG A 89 3.91 15.06 -23.16
C ARG A 89 2.72 15.40 -22.29
N GLU A 90 1.95 14.43 -21.89
CA GLU A 90 0.76 14.59 -21.06
C GLU A 90 0.71 13.49 -20.00
N THR A 91 0.52 13.87 -18.73
CA THR A 91 0.34 12.95 -17.62
C THR A 91 -1.12 12.91 -17.21
N ALA A 92 -1.59 11.74 -16.81
CA ALA A 92 -2.94 11.54 -16.33
C ALA A 92 -3.20 12.24 -14.99
N ARG A 93 -4.47 12.51 -14.70
CA ARG A 93 -4.96 12.87 -13.38
C ARG A 93 -5.05 11.61 -12.51
N TYR A 94 -4.65 11.73 -11.23
CA TYR A 94 -4.74 10.62 -10.28
C TYR A 94 -4.90 11.09 -8.84
N ILE A 95 -5.38 10.17 -8.00
CA ILE A 95 -5.49 10.34 -6.54
C ILE A 95 -4.47 9.43 -5.90
N THR A 96 -3.75 9.93 -4.90
CA THR A 96 -2.73 9.19 -4.18
C THR A 96 -2.65 9.61 -2.72
N MET A 97 -2.16 8.69 -1.88
CA MET A 97 -1.65 9.00 -0.55
C MET A 97 -0.14 9.17 -0.64
N ASN A 98 0.32 10.35 -0.27
CA ASN A 98 1.74 10.65 -0.22
C ASN A 98 2.27 10.63 1.21
N TYR A 99 3.56 10.44 1.35
CA TYR A 99 4.29 10.61 2.61
C TYR A 99 5.63 11.30 2.38
N SER A 100 6.27 11.71 3.46
CA SER A 100 7.52 12.46 3.42
C SER A 100 8.70 11.62 2.94
N GLU A 101 9.85 12.27 2.78
CA GLU A 101 11.09 11.59 2.46
C GLU A 101 11.41 10.48 3.49
N TYR A 102 12.00 9.40 3.02
CA TYR A 102 12.38 8.27 3.85
C TYR A 102 13.72 7.70 3.40
N GLU A 103 14.68 7.60 4.29
CA GLU A 103 15.98 6.93 4.09
C GLU A 103 16.64 7.17 2.71
N GLY A 104 16.70 8.43 2.27
CA GLY A 104 17.30 8.79 0.98
C GLY A 104 16.38 8.68 -0.23
N PHE A 105 15.11 8.30 -0.02
CA PHE A 105 14.06 8.40 -1.02
C PHE A 105 13.41 9.78 -0.91
N PRO A 106 13.39 10.57 -2.00
CA PRO A 106 12.88 11.94 -1.93
C PRO A 106 11.36 11.96 -1.89
N GLY A 107 10.80 12.83 -1.05
CA GLY A 107 9.36 13.10 -1.04
C GLY A 107 8.91 13.99 -2.22
N PRO A 108 7.63 13.96 -2.61
CA PRO A 108 6.60 13.11 -2.04
C PRO A 108 6.75 11.64 -2.48
N ILE A 109 6.68 10.74 -1.52
CA ILE A 109 6.73 9.30 -1.78
C ILE A 109 5.30 8.78 -1.88
N THR A 110 5.02 7.90 -2.85
CA THR A 110 3.72 7.28 -3.04
C THR A 110 3.84 5.78 -3.30
N ASN A 111 2.85 5.03 -2.83
CA ASN A 111 2.72 3.60 -3.07
C ASN A 111 1.67 3.30 -4.15
N GLY A 112 1.28 4.29 -4.93
CA GLY A 112 0.26 4.18 -5.97
C GLY A 112 -1.01 4.94 -5.63
N GLY A 113 -2.13 4.48 -6.16
CA GLY A 113 -3.43 5.15 -6.04
C GLY A 113 -4.38 4.70 -7.12
N LEU A 114 -5.14 5.64 -7.68
CA LEU A 114 -6.07 5.42 -8.78
C LEU A 114 -5.94 6.57 -9.79
N ASN A 115 -5.84 6.25 -11.09
CA ASN A 115 -5.82 7.25 -12.14
C ASN A 115 -7.15 7.35 -12.90
N GLU A 116 -7.26 8.38 -13.74
CA GLU A 116 -8.46 8.68 -14.53
C GLU A 116 -8.81 7.61 -15.58
N PHE A 117 -7.88 6.74 -15.93
CA PHE A 117 -8.11 5.62 -16.83
C PHE A 117 -8.62 4.37 -16.10
N GLY A 118 -8.84 4.46 -14.79
CA GLY A 118 -9.28 3.32 -13.98
C GLY A 118 -8.17 2.32 -13.68
N VAL A 119 -6.91 2.74 -13.72
CA VAL A 119 -5.79 1.91 -13.29
C VAL A 119 -5.50 2.21 -11.84
N ALA A 120 -5.56 1.19 -11.00
CA ALA A 120 -5.13 1.25 -9.61
C ALA A 120 -3.77 0.60 -9.44
N ALA A 121 -2.95 1.16 -8.56
CA ALA A 121 -1.64 0.64 -8.20
C ALA A 121 -1.45 0.58 -6.69
N ARG A 122 -0.74 -0.47 -6.24
CA ARG A 122 -0.24 -0.62 -4.87
C ARG A 122 1.14 -1.24 -4.93
N ASP A 123 2.11 -0.66 -4.24
CA ASP A 123 3.39 -1.32 -4.00
C ASP A 123 3.52 -1.76 -2.55
N VAL A 124 4.36 -2.75 -2.36
CA VAL A 124 4.64 -3.37 -1.07
C VAL A 124 6.10 -3.79 -1.08
N TRP A 125 6.81 -3.53 0.00
CA TRP A 125 8.17 -4.02 0.14
C TRP A 125 8.24 -5.55 -0.03
N SER A 126 9.32 -6.02 -0.64
CA SER A 126 9.55 -7.43 -0.94
C SER A 126 11.01 -7.80 -0.69
N TYR A 127 11.26 -9.05 -0.33
CA TYR A 127 12.62 -9.53 -0.10
C TYR A 127 13.38 -9.73 -1.39
N SER A 128 14.64 -9.34 -1.38
CA SER A 128 15.66 -9.94 -2.24
C SER A 128 16.63 -10.71 -1.37
N ARG A 129 17.06 -11.89 -1.82
CA ARG A 129 18.05 -12.70 -1.12
C ARG A 129 19.31 -11.89 -0.84
N GLN A 130 20.03 -12.22 0.24
CA GLN A 130 21.16 -11.43 0.73
C GLN A 130 22.24 -11.22 -0.34
N GLU A 131 22.53 -12.24 -1.14
CA GLU A 131 23.54 -12.15 -2.19
C GLU A 131 23.17 -11.12 -3.28
N LEU A 132 21.88 -10.91 -3.55
CA LEU A 132 21.43 -9.82 -4.44
C LEU A 132 21.63 -8.45 -3.78
N GLN A 133 21.28 -8.33 -2.51
CA GLN A 133 21.49 -7.09 -1.77
C GLN A 133 22.97 -6.70 -1.74
N ASP A 134 23.84 -7.66 -1.49
CA ASP A 134 25.30 -7.47 -1.47
C ASP A 134 25.88 -7.06 -2.83
N MET A 135 25.25 -7.47 -3.93
CA MET A 135 25.64 -7.08 -5.29
C MET A 135 25.12 -5.70 -5.72
N THR A 136 24.27 -5.04 -4.92
CA THR A 136 23.70 -3.73 -5.29
C THR A 136 24.85 -2.71 -5.49
N PRO A 137 24.96 -2.07 -6.66
CA PRO A 137 25.98 -1.07 -6.93
C PRO A 137 26.00 0.07 -5.93
N LYS A 138 27.16 0.67 -5.71
CA LYS A 138 27.32 1.87 -4.85
C LYS A 138 28.21 2.88 -5.59
N PRO A 139 27.66 3.97 -6.14
CA PRO A 139 26.25 4.36 -6.09
C PRO A 139 25.37 3.48 -6.98
N GLN A 140 24.12 3.29 -6.56
CA GLN A 140 23.09 2.71 -7.42
C GLN A 140 22.42 3.81 -8.29
N HIS A 141 21.91 3.40 -9.45
CA HIS A 141 21.18 4.25 -10.36
C HIS A 141 19.88 3.58 -10.78
N GLY A 142 18.89 4.37 -11.13
CA GLY A 142 17.63 3.88 -11.66
C GLY A 142 16.41 4.51 -11.00
N VAL A 143 15.25 4.01 -11.39
CA VAL A 143 13.95 4.39 -10.80
C VAL A 143 13.77 3.67 -9.47
N ASN A 144 13.20 4.34 -8.50
CA ASN A 144 12.84 3.71 -7.23
C ASN A 144 11.36 3.25 -7.23
N TYR A 145 10.91 2.52 -6.22
CA TYR A 145 9.55 1.98 -6.12
C TYR A 145 8.47 3.08 -6.19
N SER A 146 8.71 4.21 -5.56
CA SER A 146 7.78 5.33 -5.59
C SER A 146 7.75 6.04 -6.94
N ASP A 147 8.92 6.16 -7.63
CA ASP A 147 8.97 6.65 -9.01
C ASP A 147 8.17 5.73 -9.92
N LEU A 148 8.30 4.40 -9.79
CA LEU A 148 7.56 3.42 -10.58
C LEU A 148 6.06 3.57 -10.34
N SER A 149 5.63 3.65 -9.07
CA SER A 149 4.23 3.84 -8.70
C SER A 149 3.66 5.16 -9.26
N ARG A 150 4.39 6.26 -9.11
CA ARG A 150 4.02 7.58 -9.66
C ARG A 150 3.92 7.56 -11.17
N ILE A 151 4.94 7.03 -11.86
CA ILE A 151 4.99 7.01 -13.33
C ILE A 151 3.87 6.14 -13.90
N VAL A 152 3.51 5.05 -13.24
CA VAL A 152 2.34 4.25 -13.62
C VAL A 152 1.06 5.08 -13.48
N MET A 153 0.85 5.79 -12.37
CA MET A 153 -0.32 6.65 -12.21
C MET A 153 -0.36 7.75 -13.27
N GLU A 154 0.77 8.30 -13.65
CA GLU A 154 0.89 9.35 -14.66
C GLU A 154 0.62 8.86 -16.11
N ARG A 155 0.84 7.56 -16.42
CA ARG A 155 0.99 7.13 -17.83
C ARG A 155 0.17 5.90 -18.22
N ALA A 156 -0.22 5.02 -17.29
CA ALA A 156 -0.83 3.74 -17.66
C ALA A 156 -2.33 3.89 -17.95
N HIS A 157 -2.79 3.25 -19.04
CA HIS A 157 -4.20 3.18 -19.43
C HIS A 157 -4.81 1.79 -19.15
N SER A 158 -4.00 0.83 -18.70
CA SER A 158 -4.43 -0.50 -18.26
C SER A 158 -3.42 -1.11 -17.30
N ALA A 159 -3.83 -2.13 -16.55
CA ALA A 159 -2.95 -2.88 -15.67
C ALA A 159 -1.80 -3.55 -16.44
N ARG A 160 -2.07 -4.04 -17.63
CA ARG A 160 -1.08 -4.64 -18.55
C ARG A 160 -0.06 -3.62 -19.05
N GLU A 161 -0.50 -2.41 -19.36
CA GLU A 161 0.39 -1.30 -19.74
C GLU A 161 1.25 -0.85 -18.57
N ALA A 162 0.71 -0.82 -17.35
CA ALA A 162 1.49 -0.54 -16.14
C ALA A 162 2.69 -1.48 -16.01
N VAL A 163 2.50 -2.80 -16.19
CA VAL A 163 3.59 -3.78 -16.20
C VAL A 163 4.62 -3.49 -17.30
N ALA A 164 4.16 -3.12 -18.50
CA ALA A 164 5.05 -2.80 -19.60
C ALA A 164 5.90 -1.54 -19.32
N ILE A 165 5.27 -0.50 -18.75
CA ILE A 165 5.95 0.74 -18.34
C ILE A 165 7.03 0.45 -17.30
N VAL A 166 6.68 -0.28 -16.24
CA VAL A 166 7.63 -0.61 -15.16
C VAL A 166 8.80 -1.44 -15.68
N GLY A 167 8.51 -2.49 -16.46
CA GLY A 167 9.54 -3.34 -17.05
C GLY A 167 10.49 -2.56 -17.97
N ASP A 168 9.95 -1.69 -18.84
CA ASP A 168 10.75 -0.84 -19.72
C ASP A 168 11.63 0.15 -18.96
N LEU A 169 11.12 0.75 -17.88
CA LEU A 169 11.88 1.66 -17.02
C LEU A 169 13.04 0.93 -16.33
N ILE A 170 12.78 -0.24 -15.75
CA ILE A 170 13.83 -1.05 -15.10
C ILE A 170 14.87 -1.52 -16.12
N ASP A 171 14.44 -2.00 -17.28
CA ASP A 171 15.34 -2.50 -18.32
C ASP A 171 16.24 -1.40 -18.91
N ARG A 172 15.74 -0.15 -19.00
CA ARG A 172 16.50 0.97 -19.60
C ARG A 172 17.34 1.75 -18.59
N TYR A 173 16.81 1.98 -17.40
CA TYR A 173 17.40 2.90 -16.43
C TYR A 173 17.92 2.23 -15.18
N GLY A 174 17.57 0.97 -14.95
CA GLY A 174 17.88 0.24 -13.73
C GLY A 174 16.85 0.48 -12.63
N TYR A 175 17.01 -0.24 -11.53
CA TYR A 175 16.17 -0.15 -10.34
C TYR A 175 17.02 0.23 -9.12
N ALA A 176 16.65 1.33 -8.48
CA ALA A 176 17.23 1.80 -7.24
C ALA A 176 16.34 1.37 -6.05
N THR A 177 16.89 0.59 -5.13
CA THR A 177 16.12 -0.14 -4.13
C THR A 177 16.74 -0.06 -2.75
N TYR A 178 15.96 -0.45 -1.74
CA TYR A 178 16.41 -0.74 -0.37
C TYR A 178 16.23 -2.22 0.01
N GLY A 179 15.85 -3.08 -0.96
CA GLY A 179 15.71 -4.53 -0.75
C GLY A 179 14.93 -5.25 -1.83
N GLY A 180 14.05 -4.56 -2.55
CA GLY A 180 13.13 -5.07 -3.56
C GLY A 180 11.71 -4.66 -3.26
N ASN A 181 10.84 -4.68 -4.26
CA ASN A 181 9.42 -4.36 -4.11
C ASN A 181 8.54 -5.31 -4.91
N SER A 182 7.28 -5.28 -4.56
CA SER A 182 6.20 -5.94 -5.28
C SER A 182 5.15 -4.90 -5.61
N HIS A 183 4.78 -4.82 -6.89
CA HIS A 183 3.76 -3.90 -7.37
C HIS A 183 2.53 -4.68 -7.79
N PHE A 184 1.36 -4.24 -7.36
CA PHE A 184 0.08 -4.72 -7.84
C PHE A 184 -0.55 -3.64 -8.72
N PHE A 185 -0.95 -4.01 -9.93
CA PHE A 185 -1.67 -3.17 -10.86
C PHE A 185 -3.01 -3.84 -11.19
N ALA A 186 -4.07 -3.08 -11.19
CA ALA A 186 -5.39 -3.59 -11.56
C ALA A 186 -6.17 -2.54 -12.39
N ASP A 187 -6.99 -3.03 -13.29
CA ASP A 187 -8.07 -2.29 -13.94
C ASP A 187 -9.37 -3.10 -13.83
N ALA A 188 -10.44 -2.65 -14.47
CA ALA A 188 -11.74 -3.31 -14.38
C ALA A 188 -11.73 -4.78 -14.84
N ASP A 189 -10.77 -5.16 -15.68
CA ASP A 189 -10.75 -6.45 -16.35
C ASP A 189 -9.72 -7.43 -15.80
N GLU A 190 -8.55 -6.94 -15.39
CA GLU A 190 -7.45 -7.79 -14.98
C GLU A 190 -6.59 -7.20 -13.85
N GLY A 191 -5.88 -8.07 -13.16
CA GLY A 191 -4.85 -7.72 -12.18
C GLY A 191 -3.50 -8.31 -12.58
N TRP A 192 -2.44 -7.58 -12.25
CA TRP A 192 -1.06 -8.00 -12.46
C TRP A 192 -0.24 -7.76 -11.20
N VAL A 193 0.63 -8.69 -10.93
CA VAL A 193 1.64 -8.55 -9.89
C VAL A 193 3.01 -8.54 -10.53
N LEU A 194 3.88 -7.61 -10.12
CA LEU A 194 5.27 -7.50 -10.55
C LEU A 194 6.16 -7.47 -9.32
N ILE A 195 7.23 -8.25 -9.33
CA ILE A 195 8.29 -8.19 -8.31
C ILE A 195 9.58 -7.76 -8.99
N ASP A 196 10.25 -6.78 -8.41
CA ASP A 196 11.59 -6.34 -8.76
C ASP A 196 12.58 -6.62 -7.64
N PHE A 197 13.86 -6.75 -8.00
CA PHE A 197 14.90 -7.27 -7.11
C PHE A 197 16.10 -6.33 -7.02
N ALA A 198 16.73 -6.34 -5.85
CA ALA A 198 18.01 -5.70 -5.64
C ALA A 198 19.13 -6.31 -6.54
N GLY A 199 20.33 -5.77 -6.46
CA GLY A 199 21.53 -6.30 -7.12
C GLY A 199 21.93 -5.58 -8.39
N GLY A 200 21.17 -4.58 -8.86
CA GLY A 200 21.51 -3.78 -10.04
C GLY A 200 21.59 -4.58 -11.35
N LYS A 201 20.87 -5.71 -11.44
CA LYS A 201 20.86 -6.58 -12.62
C LYS A 201 19.61 -6.45 -13.48
N GLY A 202 18.73 -5.51 -13.14
CA GLY A 202 17.47 -5.29 -13.85
C GLY A 202 16.54 -6.52 -13.75
N LEU A 203 16.58 -7.25 -12.64
CA LEU A 203 15.77 -8.46 -12.45
C LEU A 203 14.36 -8.11 -12.03
N TRP A 204 13.40 -8.53 -12.80
CA TRP A 204 11.98 -8.39 -12.48
C TRP A 204 11.14 -9.49 -13.14
N ILE A 205 10.01 -9.81 -12.58
CA ILE A 205 9.04 -10.77 -13.10
C ILE A 205 7.63 -10.31 -12.76
N ALA A 206 6.70 -10.47 -13.69
CA ALA A 206 5.28 -10.18 -13.50
C ALA A 206 4.41 -11.36 -13.90
N GLN A 207 3.29 -11.50 -13.19
CA GLN A 207 2.28 -12.52 -13.43
C GLN A 207 0.90 -11.87 -13.45
N GLN A 208 0.09 -12.22 -14.46
CA GLN A 208 -1.33 -11.91 -14.48
C GLN A 208 -2.05 -12.76 -13.43
N VAL A 209 -2.94 -12.14 -12.69
CA VAL A 209 -3.83 -12.80 -11.74
C VAL A 209 -5.15 -13.10 -12.41
N SER A 210 -5.64 -14.33 -12.28
CA SER A 210 -6.89 -14.78 -12.91
C SER A 210 -8.11 -13.97 -12.44
N PRO A 211 -9.12 -13.76 -13.30
CA PRO A 211 -10.39 -13.13 -12.92
C PRO A 211 -11.19 -13.95 -11.89
N ASP A 212 -10.83 -15.21 -11.69
CA ASP A 212 -11.41 -16.13 -10.69
C ASP A 212 -10.53 -16.28 -9.43
N GLU A 213 -9.53 -15.39 -9.25
CA GLU A 213 -8.54 -15.52 -8.20
C GLU A 213 -8.62 -14.38 -7.19
N ILE A 214 -8.33 -14.73 -5.93
CA ILE A 214 -8.02 -13.78 -4.86
C ILE A 214 -6.53 -13.91 -4.56
N ARG A 215 -5.83 -12.79 -4.60
CA ARG A 215 -4.40 -12.76 -4.37
C ARG A 215 -4.04 -11.65 -3.40
N MET A 216 -3.34 -12.00 -2.35
CA MET A 216 -2.78 -11.03 -1.42
C MET A 216 -1.28 -10.95 -1.58
N SER A 217 -0.75 -9.74 -1.72
CA SER A 217 0.67 -9.49 -1.73
C SER A 217 1.21 -9.52 -0.31
N TYR A 218 2.21 -10.30 -0.17
CA TYR A 218 3.16 -10.36 0.93
C TYR A 218 4.39 -11.04 0.34
N PRO A 219 5.59 -10.90 0.85
CA PRO A 219 6.74 -11.52 0.20
C PRO A 219 6.44 -12.95 -0.26
N GLY A 220 6.74 -13.27 -1.53
CA GLY A 220 6.57 -14.61 -2.08
C GLY A 220 5.23 -14.95 -2.74
N TYR A 221 4.42 -14.01 -3.13
CA TYR A 221 3.13 -14.32 -3.75
C TYR A 221 3.18 -14.63 -5.27
N ILE A 222 4.32 -14.43 -5.95
CA ILE A 222 4.68 -15.16 -7.17
C ILE A 222 5.56 -16.31 -6.73
N LEU A 223 5.05 -17.52 -6.72
CA LEU A 223 5.81 -18.69 -6.29
C LEU A 223 6.49 -19.37 -7.48
N GLU A 224 5.72 -19.90 -8.40
CA GLU A 224 6.23 -20.72 -9.51
C GLU A 224 5.93 -20.07 -10.85
N ILE A 225 6.91 -20.11 -11.74
CA ILE A 225 6.76 -19.69 -13.13
C ILE A 225 7.30 -20.77 -14.07
N PRO A 226 6.76 -20.90 -15.30
CA PRO A 226 7.34 -21.78 -16.30
C PRO A 226 8.70 -21.25 -16.79
N LEU A 227 9.63 -22.13 -17.10
CA LEU A 227 10.96 -21.75 -17.60
C LEU A 227 10.90 -21.00 -18.93
N ASP A 228 9.88 -21.26 -19.71
CA ASP A 228 9.60 -20.58 -20.98
C ASP A 228 8.55 -19.47 -20.85
N PHE A 229 8.46 -18.83 -19.68
CA PHE A 229 7.48 -17.78 -19.37
C PHE A 229 7.38 -16.71 -20.47
N ALA A 230 8.49 -16.41 -21.14
CA ALA A 230 8.53 -15.43 -22.24
C ALA A 230 7.70 -15.84 -23.46
N LYS A 231 7.31 -17.13 -23.60
CA LYS A 231 6.40 -17.60 -24.63
C LYS A 231 4.91 -17.39 -24.26
N HIS A 232 4.66 -16.97 -23.04
CA HIS A 232 3.30 -16.76 -22.49
C HIS A 232 3.10 -15.29 -22.05
N PRO A 233 3.27 -14.29 -22.97
CA PRO A 233 3.29 -12.86 -22.64
C PRO A 233 1.93 -12.33 -22.10
N ASP A 234 0.86 -13.09 -22.31
CA ASP A 234 -0.45 -12.77 -21.74
C ASP A 234 -0.56 -13.09 -20.25
N ARG A 235 0.31 -13.96 -19.74
CA ARG A 235 0.31 -14.39 -18.34
C ARG A 235 1.57 -14.01 -17.57
N TYR A 236 2.69 -13.89 -18.27
CA TYR A 236 3.99 -13.63 -17.64
C TYR A 236 4.77 -12.63 -18.46
N ARG A 237 5.47 -11.73 -17.78
CA ARG A 237 6.46 -10.82 -18.35
C ARG A 237 7.63 -10.72 -17.39
N GLY A 238 8.84 -10.51 -17.88
CA GLY A 238 10.01 -10.41 -17.02
C GLY A 238 11.26 -10.06 -17.77
N SER A 239 12.30 -9.72 -17.05
CA SER A 239 13.60 -9.43 -17.61
C SER A 239 14.16 -10.66 -18.35
N ARG A 240 14.85 -10.41 -19.46
CA ARG A 240 15.37 -11.47 -20.36
C ARG A 240 16.32 -12.44 -19.66
N ASN A 241 17.07 -11.94 -18.69
CA ASN A 241 18.06 -12.69 -17.91
C ASN A 241 17.47 -13.36 -16.66
N PHE A 242 16.15 -13.31 -16.42
CA PHE A 242 15.55 -13.73 -15.16
C PHE A 242 15.88 -15.19 -14.80
N ILE A 243 15.73 -16.13 -15.73
CA ILE A 243 16.07 -17.54 -15.48
C ILE A 243 17.57 -17.79 -15.59
N SER A 244 18.24 -17.27 -16.66
CA SER A 244 19.63 -17.52 -16.91
C SER A 244 20.56 -17.03 -15.81
N PHE A 245 20.27 -15.87 -15.23
CA PHE A 245 21.02 -15.33 -14.10
C PHE A 245 20.99 -16.28 -12.87
N ALA A 246 19.83 -16.85 -12.53
CA ALA A 246 19.73 -17.80 -11.44
C ALA A 246 20.53 -19.08 -11.69
N VAL A 247 20.52 -19.56 -12.93
CA VAL A 247 21.29 -20.73 -13.36
C VAL A 247 22.80 -20.45 -13.29
N GLU A 248 23.24 -19.32 -13.82
CA GLU A 248 24.66 -18.89 -13.79
C GLU A 248 25.18 -18.73 -12.35
N ARG A 249 24.31 -18.31 -11.42
CA ARG A 249 24.65 -18.20 -10.00
C ARG A 249 24.57 -19.52 -9.23
N GLY A 250 24.10 -20.58 -9.86
CA GLY A 250 23.89 -21.87 -9.20
C GLY A 250 22.71 -21.90 -8.21
N TRP A 251 21.81 -20.92 -8.30
CA TRP A 251 20.63 -20.85 -7.42
C TRP A 251 19.49 -21.73 -7.93
N TYR A 252 19.54 -22.12 -9.19
CA TYR A 252 18.59 -23.01 -9.82
C TYR A 252 19.26 -23.92 -10.82
N ASP A 253 18.91 -25.22 -10.82
CA ASP A 253 19.33 -26.20 -11.80
C ASP A 253 18.15 -26.63 -12.68
N PRO A 254 18.09 -26.25 -13.96
CA PRO A 254 16.99 -26.64 -14.86
C PRO A 254 16.85 -28.17 -15.03
N LYS A 255 17.92 -28.96 -14.74
CA LYS A 255 17.91 -30.41 -14.84
C LYS A 255 17.36 -31.09 -13.58
N SER A 256 17.12 -30.33 -12.51
CA SER A 256 16.64 -30.88 -11.24
C SER A 256 15.20 -31.43 -11.29
N GLY A 257 14.43 -31.08 -12.34
CA GLY A 257 13.00 -31.40 -12.45
C GLY A 257 12.09 -30.63 -11.50
N LYS A 258 12.66 -29.72 -10.70
CA LYS A 258 11.88 -28.85 -9.79
C LYS A 258 11.33 -27.65 -10.55
N PRO A 259 10.13 -27.13 -10.19
CA PRO A 259 9.63 -25.88 -10.75
C PRO A 259 10.56 -24.71 -10.39
N PHE A 260 10.51 -23.64 -11.19
CA PHE A 260 11.21 -22.40 -10.86
C PHE A 260 10.38 -21.59 -9.86
N ASP A 261 10.64 -21.77 -8.58
CA ASP A 261 10.02 -21.05 -7.50
C ASP A 261 10.75 -19.72 -7.27
N VAL A 262 10.11 -18.62 -7.61
CA VAL A 262 10.66 -17.26 -7.51
C VAL A 262 11.04 -16.92 -6.06
N ASN A 263 10.22 -17.32 -5.10
CA ASN A 263 10.48 -17.06 -3.69
C ASN A 263 11.72 -17.83 -3.21
N ALA A 264 11.81 -19.12 -3.52
CA ALA A 264 12.96 -19.94 -3.14
C ALA A 264 14.25 -19.43 -3.79
N VAL A 265 14.19 -19.04 -5.06
CA VAL A 265 15.37 -18.64 -5.85
C VAL A 265 15.82 -17.22 -5.51
N TYR A 266 14.91 -16.26 -5.46
CA TYR A 266 15.24 -14.84 -5.40
C TYR A 266 14.91 -14.15 -4.08
N GLN A 267 14.03 -14.72 -3.26
CA GLN A 267 13.56 -14.12 -2.01
C GLN A 267 14.03 -14.87 -0.74
N GLY A 268 14.87 -15.88 -0.88
CA GLY A 268 15.43 -16.63 0.25
C GLY A 268 14.50 -17.66 0.88
N GLY A 269 13.40 -18.03 0.21
CA GLY A 269 12.56 -19.15 0.59
C GLY A 269 11.68 -18.93 1.84
N LYS A 270 11.47 -17.67 2.27
CA LYS A 270 10.70 -17.36 3.49
C LYS A 270 9.21 -17.74 3.41
N GLY A 271 8.70 -18.02 2.19
CA GLY A 271 7.31 -18.38 1.99
C GLY A 271 6.34 -17.20 2.21
N ARG A 272 5.04 -17.52 2.24
CA ARG A 272 3.97 -16.55 2.47
C ARG A 272 3.56 -16.56 3.95
N SER A 273 3.25 -15.40 4.50
CA SER A 273 2.74 -15.26 5.86
C SER A 273 1.49 -16.16 6.09
N PRO A 274 1.39 -16.84 7.24
CA PRO A 274 0.16 -17.57 7.62
C PRO A 274 -1.08 -16.68 7.61
N ALA A 275 -0.98 -15.42 8.06
CA ALA A 275 -2.09 -14.47 8.06
C ALA A 275 -2.64 -14.23 6.64
N VAL A 276 -1.75 -14.07 5.65
CA VAL A 276 -2.13 -13.91 4.23
C VAL A 276 -2.94 -15.10 3.74
N ARG A 277 -2.49 -16.33 4.05
CA ARG A 277 -3.21 -17.56 3.66
C ARG A 277 -4.59 -17.64 4.30
N VAL A 278 -4.71 -17.26 5.57
CA VAL A 278 -5.99 -17.23 6.29
C VAL A 278 -6.95 -16.22 5.64
N ILE A 279 -6.50 -15.01 5.32
CA ILE A 279 -7.33 -13.99 4.68
C ILE A 279 -7.78 -14.44 3.29
N GLU A 280 -6.87 -14.94 2.46
CA GLU A 280 -7.23 -15.44 1.12
C GLU A 280 -8.24 -16.58 1.20
N GLU A 281 -8.08 -17.52 2.14
CA GLU A 281 -8.98 -18.64 2.29
C GLU A 281 -10.37 -18.20 2.78
N ARG A 282 -10.44 -17.29 3.75
CA ARG A 282 -11.73 -16.69 4.19
C ARG A 282 -12.47 -16.03 3.05
N LEU A 283 -11.76 -15.24 2.24
CA LEU A 283 -12.35 -14.59 1.08
C LEU A 283 -12.82 -15.58 0.01
N ARG A 284 -12.04 -16.67 -0.25
CA ARG A 284 -12.43 -17.72 -1.19
C ARG A 284 -13.69 -18.45 -0.71
N GLN A 285 -13.75 -18.81 0.56
CA GLN A 285 -14.91 -19.47 1.17
C GLN A 285 -16.15 -18.56 1.09
N ARG A 286 -15.97 -17.27 1.36
CA ARG A 286 -17.05 -16.29 1.25
C ARG A 286 -17.51 -16.11 -0.21
N ALA A 287 -16.58 -15.99 -1.15
CA ALA A 287 -16.87 -15.88 -2.58
C ALA A 287 -17.55 -17.11 -3.17
N ALA A 288 -17.32 -18.30 -2.60
CA ALA A 288 -18.00 -19.53 -3.01
C ALA A 288 -19.50 -19.55 -2.61
N VAL A 289 -19.90 -18.76 -1.62
CA VAL A 289 -21.30 -18.63 -1.17
C VAL A 289 -22.03 -17.51 -1.90
N ALA A 290 -21.40 -16.36 -2.01
CA ALA A 290 -21.93 -15.19 -2.73
C ALA A 290 -20.78 -14.29 -3.20
N LYS A 291 -21.05 -13.46 -4.22
CA LYS A 291 -20.10 -12.47 -4.71
C LYS A 291 -19.68 -11.49 -3.61
N LEU A 292 -18.39 -11.16 -3.58
CA LEU A 292 -17.83 -10.22 -2.61
C LEU A 292 -18.28 -8.80 -2.87
N THR A 293 -18.69 -8.11 -1.84
CA THR A 293 -19.10 -6.70 -1.87
C THR A 293 -17.95 -5.78 -1.47
N LEU A 294 -18.05 -4.51 -1.84
CA LEU A 294 -17.12 -3.47 -1.38
C LEU A 294 -17.03 -3.42 0.16
N ARG A 295 -18.16 -3.59 0.87
CA ARG A 295 -18.19 -3.61 2.33
C ARG A 295 -17.30 -4.72 2.90
N GLU A 296 -17.49 -5.95 2.43
CA GLU A 296 -16.69 -7.10 2.86
C GLU A 296 -15.21 -6.94 2.52
N PHE A 297 -14.91 -6.26 1.44
CA PHE A 297 -13.53 -5.94 1.06
C PHE A 297 -12.89 -4.91 1.99
N MET A 298 -13.62 -3.84 2.36
CA MET A 298 -13.17 -2.87 3.37
C MET A 298 -12.93 -3.54 4.73
N ASP A 299 -13.85 -4.44 5.15
CA ASP A 299 -13.71 -5.20 6.40
C ASP A 299 -12.46 -6.09 6.37
N THR A 300 -12.14 -6.66 5.19
CA THR A 300 -10.92 -7.44 5.02
C THR A 300 -9.67 -6.59 5.13
N VAL A 301 -9.66 -5.38 4.56
CA VAL A 301 -8.51 -4.48 4.64
C VAL A 301 -8.26 -4.01 6.07
N ARG A 302 -9.28 -3.94 6.92
CA ARG A 302 -9.10 -3.59 8.34
C ARG A 302 -8.94 -4.79 9.28
N ASP A 303 -8.91 -6.04 8.77
CA ASP A 303 -8.80 -7.24 9.61
C ASP A 303 -7.53 -7.17 10.48
N PRO A 304 -7.64 -7.33 11.82
CA PRO A 304 -6.48 -7.26 12.72
C PRO A 304 -5.36 -8.28 12.44
N LEU A 305 -5.61 -9.31 11.64
CA LEU A 305 -4.57 -10.23 11.19
C LEU A 305 -3.56 -9.58 10.26
N VAL A 306 -3.95 -8.53 9.55
CA VAL A 306 -3.14 -7.89 8.51
C VAL A 306 -3.09 -6.38 8.64
N SER A 307 -3.93 -5.78 9.48
CA SER A 307 -3.97 -4.34 9.74
C SER A 307 -3.68 -4.05 11.20
N GLY A 308 -2.84 -3.08 11.46
CA GLY A 308 -2.41 -2.75 12.82
C GLY A 308 -2.07 -1.28 12.99
N ASP A 309 -1.52 -0.97 14.16
CA ASP A 309 -1.12 0.37 14.58
C ASP A 309 0.13 0.92 13.86
N GLN A 310 0.81 0.09 13.08
CA GLN A 310 1.93 0.50 12.23
C GLN A 310 1.48 1.04 10.88
N ASN A 311 0.23 0.81 10.48
CA ASN A 311 -0.25 1.26 9.18
C ASN A 311 -0.35 2.79 9.10
N GLY A 312 0.21 3.34 8.03
CA GLY A 312 0.18 4.77 7.72
C GLY A 312 -1.12 5.22 7.06
N TYR A 313 -1.75 4.35 6.25
CA TYR A 313 -3.01 4.63 5.57
C TYR A 313 -3.65 3.33 5.04
N GLY A 314 -4.90 3.43 4.58
CA GLY A 314 -5.60 2.37 3.85
C GLY A 314 -6.20 2.89 2.55
N GLN A 315 -6.24 2.05 1.52
CA GLN A 315 -6.88 2.32 0.23
C GLN A 315 -7.70 1.13 -0.23
N VAL A 316 -8.85 1.41 -0.83
CA VAL A 316 -9.73 0.41 -1.46
C VAL A 316 -10.35 1.02 -2.70
N THR A 317 -10.36 0.28 -3.79
CA THR A 317 -11.14 0.61 -4.98
C THR A 317 -11.85 -0.62 -5.52
N SER A 318 -13.09 -0.43 -5.97
CA SER A 318 -13.80 -1.35 -6.84
C SER A 318 -13.72 -0.77 -8.25
N LEU A 319 -12.96 -1.43 -9.12
CA LEU A 319 -12.68 -1.00 -10.49
C LEU A 319 -13.83 -1.51 -11.40
N ARG A 320 -14.94 -0.78 -11.34
CA ARG A 320 -16.17 -1.16 -12.04
C ARG A 320 -16.01 -1.07 -13.55
N GLY A 321 -16.43 -2.11 -14.26
CA GLY A 321 -16.62 -2.03 -15.71
C GLY A 321 -17.74 -1.05 -16.06
N GLY A 322 -17.61 -0.35 -17.20
CA GLY A 322 -18.68 0.51 -17.71
C GLY A 322 -18.83 1.86 -17.02
N VAL A 323 -17.84 2.30 -16.25
CA VAL A 323 -17.75 3.70 -15.80
C VAL A 323 -17.77 4.62 -17.02
N LYS A 324 -18.72 5.54 -17.05
CA LYS A 324 -19.00 6.34 -18.25
C LYS A 324 -17.96 7.42 -18.51
N ARG A 325 -17.33 7.93 -17.44
CA ARG A 325 -16.40 9.07 -17.49
C ARG A 325 -15.20 8.84 -16.60
N PRO A 326 -14.02 9.32 -16.97
CA PRO A 326 -12.83 9.30 -16.12
C PRO A 326 -13.09 9.86 -14.72
N ASP A 327 -13.85 10.95 -14.62
CA ASP A 327 -14.17 11.64 -13.37
C ASP A 327 -14.95 10.76 -12.35
N GLU A 328 -15.58 9.67 -12.81
CA GLU A 328 -16.40 8.76 -12.00
C GLU A 328 -15.63 7.56 -11.44
N GLN A 329 -14.33 7.43 -11.71
CA GLN A 329 -13.47 6.45 -11.05
C GLN A 329 -13.34 6.82 -9.55
N LEU A 330 -13.46 5.82 -8.66
CA LEU A 330 -13.64 6.03 -7.22
C LEU A 330 -12.59 5.30 -6.40
N LEU A 331 -11.87 6.05 -5.57
CA LEU A 331 -10.96 5.55 -4.57
C LEU A 331 -11.50 5.83 -3.16
N TRP A 332 -11.49 4.85 -2.29
CA TRP A 332 -11.78 4.98 -0.88
C TRP A 332 -10.49 5.03 -0.09
N VAL A 333 -10.35 6.03 0.76
CA VAL A 333 -9.11 6.30 1.51
C VAL A 333 -9.38 6.42 2.99
N ALA A 334 -8.64 5.64 3.78
CA ALA A 334 -8.48 5.85 5.22
C ALA A 334 -7.19 6.63 5.45
N ALA A 335 -7.28 7.78 6.09
CA ALA A 335 -6.18 8.72 6.26
C ALA A 335 -5.00 8.15 7.08
N THR A 336 -5.28 7.22 8.00
CA THR A 336 -4.27 6.42 8.71
C THR A 336 -4.63 4.94 8.62
N GLY A 337 -4.08 4.09 9.49
CA GLY A 337 -4.43 2.67 9.49
C GLY A 337 -5.93 2.42 9.50
N ALA A 338 -6.44 1.67 8.53
CA ALA A 338 -7.87 1.40 8.36
C ALA A 338 -8.52 0.72 9.57
N ILE A 339 -7.73 0.17 10.47
CA ILE A 339 -8.20 -0.47 11.70
C ILE A 339 -8.98 0.49 12.62
N THR A 340 -8.64 1.79 12.59
CA THR A 340 -9.30 2.81 13.41
C THR A 340 -9.69 4.06 12.63
N THR A 341 -9.57 4.03 11.30
CA THR A 341 -9.88 5.17 10.44
C THR A 341 -10.90 4.76 9.40
N PRO A 342 -11.99 5.53 9.20
CA PRO A 342 -12.99 5.20 8.20
C PRO A 342 -12.47 5.45 6.79
N PHE A 343 -12.97 4.67 5.83
CA PHE A 343 -12.79 4.92 4.43
C PHE A 343 -13.72 6.05 3.95
N VAL A 344 -13.13 7.04 3.31
CA VAL A 344 -13.82 8.19 2.70
C VAL A 344 -13.73 8.08 1.18
N PRO A 345 -14.84 8.28 0.44
CA PRO A 345 -14.84 8.19 -1.02
C PRO A 345 -14.29 9.44 -1.70
N TYR A 346 -13.39 9.25 -2.68
CA TYR A 346 -12.88 10.30 -3.53
C TYR A 346 -12.95 9.88 -5.00
N TRP A 347 -13.75 10.58 -5.78
CA TRP A 347 -13.76 10.40 -7.23
C TRP A 347 -12.59 11.13 -7.91
N ILE A 348 -12.16 10.64 -9.05
CA ILE A 348 -11.14 11.31 -9.86
C ILE A 348 -11.56 12.75 -10.20
N GLY A 349 -12.85 13.02 -10.35
CA GLY A 349 -13.39 14.36 -10.61
C GLY A 349 -13.27 15.35 -9.44
N VAL A 350 -12.92 14.90 -8.23
CA VAL A 350 -12.71 15.79 -7.08
C VAL A 350 -11.55 16.74 -7.34
N GLU A 351 -11.77 18.05 -7.17
CA GLU A 351 -10.78 19.06 -7.55
C GLU A 351 -9.82 19.44 -6.42
N ARG A 352 -10.24 19.30 -5.18
CA ARG A 352 -9.46 19.66 -3.98
C ARG A 352 -9.86 18.80 -2.78
N VAL A 353 -8.94 18.61 -1.87
CA VAL A 353 -9.18 17.98 -0.57
C VAL A 353 -9.28 19.06 0.52
N PRO A 354 -9.95 18.78 1.65
CA PRO A 354 -9.94 19.70 2.79
C PRO A 354 -8.51 19.90 3.31
N PRO A 355 -8.15 21.10 3.78
CA PRO A 355 -6.82 21.37 4.33
C PRO A 355 -6.38 20.37 5.41
N GLU A 356 -7.33 19.83 6.18
CA GLU A 356 -7.15 18.84 7.23
C GLU A 356 -6.56 17.52 6.73
N TYR A 357 -6.79 17.19 5.45
CA TYR A 357 -6.30 15.98 4.78
C TYR A 357 -5.14 16.23 3.82
N GLY A 358 -4.83 17.49 3.56
CA GLY A 358 -3.74 17.91 2.69
C GLY A 358 -2.36 17.77 3.34
N LYS A 359 -1.33 18.12 2.57
CA LYS A 359 0.05 18.16 3.04
C LYS A 359 0.20 19.20 4.16
N HIS A 360 0.70 18.77 5.31
CA HIS A 360 1.01 19.64 6.43
C HIS A 360 2.52 19.93 6.50
N ARG A 361 2.92 21.12 6.94
CA ARG A 361 4.34 21.54 7.03
C ARG A 361 5.22 20.62 7.87
N TYR A 362 4.65 19.94 8.85
CA TYR A 362 5.39 19.01 9.72
C TYR A 362 5.75 17.69 9.03
N LEU A 363 5.33 17.48 7.78
CA LEU A 363 5.55 16.25 7.05
C LEU A 363 6.86 16.21 6.28
N SER A 364 7.65 17.29 6.29
CA SER A 364 8.99 17.26 5.76
C SER A 364 9.96 18.09 6.60
N SER A 365 11.19 17.62 6.71
CA SER A 365 12.23 18.22 7.54
C SER A 365 12.59 19.66 7.14
N ARG A 366 12.42 20.01 5.88
CA ARG A 366 12.74 21.37 5.37
C ARG A 366 11.56 22.32 5.45
N GLU A 367 10.36 21.83 5.41
CA GLU A 367 9.15 22.65 5.44
C GLU A 367 8.81 23.14 6.84
N SER A 368 9.27 22.44 7.88
CA SER A 368 9.13 22.92 9.27
C SER A 368 9.89 24.22 9.54
N GLU A 369 10.92 24.53 8.74
CA GLU A 369 11.70 25.77 8.82
C GLU A 369 10.98 26.95 8.14
N ALA A 370 9.99 26.68 7.31
CA ALA A 370 9.25 27.68 6.53
C ALA A 370 7.91 28.09 7.19
N PHE A 371 7.85 28.12 8.52
CA PHE A 371 6.63 28.38 9.29
C PHE A 371 6.00 29.76 9.04
N VAL A 372 6.71 30.68 8.45
CA VAL A 372 6.20 31.99 8.03
C VAL A 372 5.65 32.00 6.60
N THR A 373 5.73 30.88 5.89
CA THR A 373 5.24 30.78 4.52
C THR A 373 3.71 30.84 4.50
N LYS A 374 3.14 31.72 3.67
CA LYS A 374 1.67 31.90 3.58
C LYS A 374 0.93 30.62 3.22
N ASP A 375 1.54 29.72 2.47
CA ASP A 375 0.96 28.47 2.01
C ASP A 375 0.56 27.54 3.17
N PHE A 376 1.17 27.70 4.35
CA PHE A 376 0.90 26.89 5.53
C PHE A 376 0.03 27.59 6.59
N GLN A 377 -0.33 28.86 6.43
CA GLN A 377 -1.10 29.59 7.42
C GLN A 377 -2.50 29.01 7.67
N ILE A 378 -3.16 28.52 6.62
CA ILE A 378 -4.47 27.88 6.74
C ILE A 378 -4.34 26.58 7.54
N GLN A 379 -3.27 25.83 7.36
CA GLN A 379 -3.02 24.58 8.07
C GLN A 379 -2.78 24.78 9.57
N GLU A 380 -2.22 25.92 9.99
CA GLU A 380 -2.08 26.26 11.41
C GLU A 380 -3.43 26.45 12.11
N ALA A 381 -4.44 26.90 11.36
CA ALA A 381 -5.80 27.09 11.87
C ALA A 381 -6.67 25.82 11.72
N SER A 382 -6.20 24.82 10.97
CA SER A 382 -6.94 23.59 10.68
C SER A 382 -6.49 22.45 11.58
N GLN A 383 -7.42 21.56 11.91
CA GLN A 383 -7.06 20.31 12.56
C GLN A 383 -6.40 19.39 11.55
N PHE A 384 -5.41 18.64 11.99
CA PHE A 384 -4.70 17.69 11.13
C PHE A 384 -5.29 16.30 11.33
N ALA A 385 -6.04 15.81 10.36
CA ALA A 385 -6.79 14.54 10.43
C ALA A 385 -5.90 13.34 10.81
N TYR A 386 -4.69 13.28 10.25
CA TYR A 386 -3.73 12.22 10.55
C TYR A 386 -3.37 12.17 12.03
N LEU A 387 -3.17 13.31 12.67
CA LEU A 387 -2.85 13.36 14.10
C LEU A 387 -4.03 12.85 14.94
N THR A 388 -5.26 13.27 14.60
CA THR A 388 -6.47 12.81 15.28
C THR A 388 -6.63 11.30 15.20
N PHE A 389 -6.54 10.73 13.99
CA PHE A 389 -6.69 9.29 13.80
C PHE A 389 -5.51 8.47 14.34
N LYS A 390 -4.27 8.98 14.30
CA LYS A 390 -3.13 8.34 14.97
C LYS A 390 -3.32 8.29 16.47
N ARG A 391 -3.81 9.35 17.09
CA ARG A 391 -4.13 9.35 18.53
C ARG A 391 -5.26 8.38 18.86
N LEU A 392 -6.32 8.35 18.05
CA LEU A 392 -7.41 7.38 18.21
C LEU A 392 -6.89 5.96 18.14
N MET A 393 -6.06 5.65 17.14
CA MET A 393 -5.43 4.35 16.97
C MET A 393 -4.55 3.98 18.17
N TYR A 394 -3.75 4.92 18.65
CA TYR A 394 -2.87 4.74 19.78
C TYR A 394 -3.62 4.33 21.07
N TYR A 395 -4.72 5.01 21.40
CA TYR A 395 -5.50 4.67 22.57
C TYR A 395 -6.36 3.41 22.39
N THR A 396 -6.92 3.22 21.20
CA THR A 396 -7.72 2.03 20.88
C THR A 396 -6.87 0.77 20.93
N CYS A 397 -5.70 0.80 20.29
CA CYS A 397 -4.83 -0.34 20.15
C CYS A 397 -4.00 -0.66 21.41
N ASP A 398 -3.97 0.22 22.41
CA ASP A 398 -3.41 -0.14 23.72
C ASP A 398 -4.26 -1.18 24.46
N LYS A 399 -5.58 -1.14 24.25
CA LYS A 399 -6.54 -2.09 24.83
C LYS A 399 -7.57 -2.49 23.76
N PRO A 400 -7.14 -3.22 22.72
CA PRO A 400 -7.98 -3.48 21.54
C PRO A 400 -9.21 -4.31 21.89
N GLU A 401 -9.11 -5.25 22.84
CA GLU A 401 -10.21 -6.06 23.32
C GLU A 401 -11.34 -5.21 23.93
N LYS A 402 -11.01 -4.02 24.44
CA LYS A 402 -11.95 -3.11 25.08
C LYS A 402 -12.52 -2.09 24.12
N PHE A 403 -11.71 -1.50 23.25
CA PHE A 403 -12.09 -0.32 22.48
C PHE A 403 -12.29 -0.57 20.99
N LEU A 404 -11.61 -1.58 20.41
CA LEU A 404 -11.68 -1.81 18.98
C LEU A 404 -13.09 -2.20 18.48
N PRO A 405 -13.90 -3.00 19.20
CA PRO A 405 -15.25 -3.34 18.74
C PRO A 405 -16.13 -2.13 18.51
N GLU A 406 -16.17 -1.17 19.46
CA GLU A 406 -16.99 0.04 19.32
C GLU A 406 -16.47 0.98 18.23
N VAL A 407 -15.15 1.10 18.08
CA VAL A 407 -14.56 1.87 16.98
C VAL A 407 -14.95 1.25 15.65
N THR A 408 -14.78 -0.06 15.49
CA THR A 408 -15.16 -0.77 14.26
C THR A 408 -16.63 -0.58 13.92
N GLU A 409 -17.54 -0.70 14.91
CA GLU A 409 -18.97 -0.49 14.69
C GLU A 409 -19.27 0.93 14.17
N ALA A 410 -18.66 1.95 14.77
CA ALA A 410 -18.83 3.33 14.33
C ALA A 410 -18.30 3.57 12.92
N LEU A 411 -17.12 3.01 12.58
CA LEU A 411 -16.55 3.10 11.23
C LEU A 411 -17.45 2.43 10.20
N VAL A 412 -17.94 1.22 10.49
CA VAL A 412 -18.82 0.47 9.59
C VAL A 412 -20.13 1.22 9.34
N ALA A 413 -20.73 1.81 10.38
CA ALA A 413 -21.95 2.61 10.24
C ALA A 413 -21.72 3.82 9.32
N PHE A 414 -20.65 4.58 9.54
CA PHE A 414 -20.26 5.72 8.69
C PHE A 414 -20.04 5.32 7.22
N GLU A 415 -19.33 4.23 6.98
CA GLU A 415 -19.00 3.76 5.64
C GLU A 415 -20.23 3.21 4.91
N ASN A 416 -21.13 2.50 5.60
CA ASN A 416 -22.37 2.01 5.02
C ASN A 416 -23.28 3.16 4.56
N GLU A 417 -23.36 4.24 5.33
CA GLU A 417 -24.04 5.46 4.92
C GLU A 417 -23.41 6.03 3.65
N SER A 418 -22.08 6.13 3.62
CA SER A 418 -21.34 6.63 2.46
C SER A 418 -21.54 5.74 1.22
N ILE A 419 -21.43 4.41 1.36
CA ILE A 419 -21.65 3.44 0.26
C ILE A 419 -23.07 3.59 -0.30
N SER A 420 -24.08 3.73 0.57
CA SER A 420 -25.47 3.88 0.16
C SER A 420 -25.76 5.17 -0.59
N ALA A 421 -24.97 6.22 -0.36
CA ALA A 421 -25.12 7.51 -1.02
C ALA A 421 -24.46 7.57 -2.40
N ILE A 422 -23.46 6.72 -2.70
CA ILE A 422 -22.72 6.75 -3.98
C ILE A 422 -23.62 6.80 -5.20
N PRO A 423 -24.65 5.92 -5.38
CA PRO A 423 -25.49 5.96 -6.56
C PRO A 423 -26.26 7.27 -6.73
N VAL A 424 -26.62 7.91 -5.61
CA VAL A 424 -27.36 9.17 -5.63
C VAL A 424 -26.47 10.32 -6.07
N VAL A 425 -25.24 10.38 -5.55
CA VAL A 425 -24.23 11.40 -5.89
C VAL A 425 -23.86 11.26 -7.37
N GLU A 426 -23.53 10.05 -7.80
CA GLU A 426 -23.20 9.77 -9.21
C GLU A 426 -24.37 10.13 -10.16
N ALA A 427 -25.62 9.83 -9.79
CA ALA A 427 -26.76 10.20 -10.61
C ALA A 427 -26.97 11.72 -10.71
N ARG A 428 -26.60 12.49 -9.69
CA ARG A 428 -26.62 13.97 -9.74
C ARG A 428 -25.53 14.50 -10.66
N ALA A 429 -24.31 14.01 -10.48
CA ALA A 429 -23.16 14.37 -11.32
C ALA A 429 -23.44 14.02 -12.79
N ASP A 430 -24.00 12.84 -13.08
CA ASP A 430 -24.41 12.40 -14.42
C ASP A 430 -25.39 13.36 -15.11
N LYS A 431 -26.37 13.87 -14.38
CA LYS A 431 -27.34 14.86 -14.91
C LYS A 431 -26.64 16.17 -15.30
N LEU A 432 -25.70 16.62 -14.47
CA LEU A 432 -24.91 17.83 -14.72
C LEU A 432 -23.98 17.65 -15.94
N TYR A 433 -23.29 16.51 -16.04
CA TYR A 433 -22.50 16.18 -17.23
C TYR A 433 -23.36 16.11 -18.49
N ALA A 434 -24.52 15.48 -18.42
CA ALA A 434 -25.44 15.40 -19.55
C ALA A 434 -25.97 16.76 -20.01
N ALA A 435 -26.06 17.73 -19.09
CA ALA A 435 -26.40 19.13 -19.37
C ALA A 435 -25.21 19.98 -19.85
N GLY A 436 -24.00 19.40 -19.99
CA GLY A 436 -22.79 20.12 -20.36
C GLY A 436 -22.15 20.93 -19.23
N ALA A 437 -22.65 20.80 -17.99
CA ALA A 437 -22.19 21.52 -16.80
C ALA A 437 -21.11 20.76 -16.05
N SER A 438 -19.99 20.43 -16.71
CA SER A 438 -18.94 19.55 -16.16
C SER A 438 -18.26 20.12 -14.91
N GLU A 439 -18.10 21.43 -14.79
CA GLU A 439 -17.55 22.05 -13.58
C GLU A 439 -18.48 21.85 -12.40
N MET A 440 -19.80 22.05 -12.59
CA MET A 440 -20.79 21.82 -11.52
C MET A 440 -20.85 20.34 -11.11
N ALA A 441 -20.65 19.42 -12.07
CA ALA A 441 -20.59 17.99 -11.76
C ALA A 441 -19.37 17.66 -10.87
N ARG A 442 -18.21 18.21 -11.19
CA ARG A 442 -17.00 18.06 -10.36
C ARG A 442 -17.13 18.74 -9.00
N ASP A 443 -17.81 19.89 -8.94
CA ASP A 443 -18.13 20.56 -7.68
C ASP A 443 -19.05 19.70 -6.78
N GLU A 444 -20.06 19.02 -7.35
CA GLU A 444 -20.92 18.07 -6.61
C GLU A 444 -20.09 16.94 -6.01
N LEU A 445 -19.22 16.30 -6.82
CA LEU A 445 -18.31 15.24 -6.35
C LEU A 445 -17.35 15.74 -5.27
N THR A 446 -16.78 16.94 -5.47
CA THR A 446 -15.84 17.58 -4.54
C THR A 446 -16.52 17.91 -3.21
N THR A 447 -17.70 18.49 -3.27
CA THR A 447 -18.47 18.87 -2.07
C THR A 447 -18.78 17.65 -1.24
N TYR A 448 -19.34 16.61 -1.87
CA TYR A 448 -19.68 15.38 -1.15
C TYR A 448 -18.45 14.71 -0.51
N SER A 449 -17.36 14.54 -1.27
CA SER A 449 -16.11 13.92 -0.73
C SER A 449 -15.57 14.73 0.46
N ASN A 450 -15.55 16.05 0.34
CA ASN A 450 -15.03 16.92 1.41
C ASN A 450 -15.93 16.94 2.64
N GLU A 451 -17.24 16.94 2.47
CA GLU A 451 -18.19 16.84 3.60
C GLU A 451 -18.00 15.50 4.32
N ARG A 452 -17.90 14.37 3.58
CA ARG A 452 -17.63 13.06 4.19
C ARG A 452 -16.29 13.01 4.89
N ALA A 453 -15.24 13.64 4.34
CA ALA A 453 -13.93 13.72 4.99
C ALA A 453 -14.00 14.48 6.33
N LEU A 454 -14.69 15.61 6.35
CA LEU A 454 -14.86 16.42 7.57
C LEU A 454 -15.76 15.71 8.60
N ASP A 455 -16.80 15.01 8.15
CA ASP A 455 -17.64 14.19 9.04
C ASP A 455 -16.84 13.00 9.61
N ALA A 456 -15.99 12.37 8.83
CA ALA A 456 -15.06 11.34 9.30
C ALA A 456 -14.13 11.89 10.39
N LEU A 457 -13.59 13.10 10.19
CA LEU A 457 -12.74 13.77 11.18
C LEU A 457 -13.51 14.03 12.48
N ARG A 458 -14.73 14.58 12.41
CA ARG A 458 -15.60 14.80 13.56
C ARG A 458 -15.92 13.51 14.32
N LEU A 459 -16.20 12.42 13.58
CA LEU A 459 -16.37 11.09 14.17
C LEU A 459 -15.11 10.65 14.92
N GLY A 460 -13.95 10.79 14.27
CA GLY A 460 -12.65 10.45 14.86
C GLY A 460 -12.37 11.23 16.14
N GLU A 461 -12.69 12.52 16.17
CA GLU A 461 -12.54 13.38 17.36
C GLU A 461 -13.48 12.94 18.50
N ALA A 462 -14.74 12.67 18.19
CA ALA A 462 -15.71 12.23 19.19
C ALA A 462 -15.28 10.89 19.82
N LEU A 463 -14.85 9.93 19.00
CA LEU A 463 -14.32 8.66 19.46
C LEU A 463 -13.06 8.87 20.30
N LEU A 464 -12.10 9.69 19.83
CA LEU A 464 -10.85 9.97 20.54
C LEU A 464 -11.12 10.54 21.94
N VAL A 465 -11.96 11.58 22.05
CA VAL A 465 -12.28 12.20 23.34
C VAL A 465 -12.89 11.19 24.31
N SER A 466 -13.84 10.38 23.83
CA SER A 466 -14.50 9.34 24.63
C SER A 466 -13.52 8.24 25.09
N ILE A 467 -12.73 7.70 24.16
CA ILE A 467 -11.81 6.59 24.44
C ILE A 467 -10.65 7.06 25.32
N GLU A 468 -10.07 8.22 25.05
CA GLU A 468 -8.98 8.77 25.86
C GLU A 468 -9.42 8.99 27.31
N ALA A 469 -10.61 9.56 27.53
CA ALA A 469 -11.14 9.77 28.87
C ALA A 469 -11.34 8.45 29.64
N ARG A 470 -11.96 7.46 28.99
CA ARG A 470 -12.19 6.12 29.58
C ARG A 470 -10.89 5.35 29.78
N HIS A 471 -9.95 5.47 28.86
CA HIS A 471 -8.64 4.86 28.98
C HIS A 471 -7.91 5.38 30.22
N ARG A 472 -7.88 6.71 30.40
CA ARG A 472 -7.27 7.34 31.58
C ARG A 472 -7.94 6.92 32.89
N LEU A 473 -9.26 6.84 32.90
CA LEU A 473 -10.03 6.42 34.07
C LEU A 473 -9.74 4.96 34.44
N LEU A 474 -9.65 4.06 33.48
CA LEU A 474 -9.52 2.62 33.70
C LEU A 474 -8.08 2.15 33.88
N TYR A 475 -7.13 2.78 33.19
CA TYR A 475 -5.76 2.33 33.07
C TYR A 475 -4.71 3.37 33.48
N GLY A 476 -5.14 4.56 33.90
CA GLY A 476 -4.25 5.66 34.28
C GLY A 476 -3.67 6.41 33.08
N TYR A 477 -2.73 7.31 33.39
CA TYR A 477 -2.06 8.09 32.35
C TYR A 477 -1.09 7.21 31.55
N ARG A 478 -1.25 7.23 30.23
CA ARG A 478 -0.31 6.55 29.36
C ARG A 478 0.88 7.47 29.07
N ALA A 479 2.05 7.09 29.56
CA ALA A 479 3.27 7.77 29.19
C ALA A 479 3.65 7.46 27.73
N PRO A 480 4.20 8.42 26.97
CA PRO A 480 4.81 8.11 25.69
C PRO A 480 5.90 7.04 25.89
N VAL A 481 5.95 6.05 25.03
CA VAL A 481 7.04 5.07 25.04
C VAL A 481 8.32 5.80 24.66
N LYS A 482 9.34 5.72 25.51
CA LYS A 482 10.48 6.62 25.50
C LYS A 482 11.37 6.51 24.28
N ASP A 483 11.34 5.40 23.57
CA ASP A 483 12.30 5.07 22.52
C ASP A 483 11.66 4.65 21.19
N GLN A 484 10.45 5.15 20.89
CA GLN A 484 9.79 4.95 19.57
C GLN A 484 10.57 5.59 18.41
N MET A 485 11.64 6.32 18.70
CA MET A 485 12.56 6.92 17.75
C MET A 485 13.90 6.19 17.69
N SER A 486 14.08 5.08 18.43
CA SER A 486 15.32 4.30 18.32
C SER A 486 15.29 3.48 17.03
N GLU A 487 16.38 3.53 16.30
CA GLU A 487 16.55 2.87 14.99
C GLU A 487 16.70 1.33 15.11
N SER A 488 16.49 0.73 16.29
CA SER A 488 16.61 -0.71 16.46
C SER A 488 15.31 -1.42 16.08
N ASP A 489 15.42 -2.39 15.17
CA ASP A 489 14.31 -3.25 14.75
C ASP A 489 13.66 -4.04 15.91
N ASP A 490 14.37 -4.18 17.04
CA ASP A 490 13.93 -4.95 18.20
C ASP A 490 12.87 -4.23 19.07
N ASP A 491 12.76 -2.89 18.99
CA ASP A 491 11.84 -2.10 19.81
C ASP A 491 10.44 -1.95 19.16
N ARG A 492 10.27 -2.37 17.92
CA ARG A 492 8.96 -2.31 17.24
C ARG A 492 7.92 -3.24 17.85
N ASP A 493 8.32 -4.30 18.52
CA ASP A 493 7.44 -5.23 19.25
C ASP A 493 6.81 -4.62 20.51
N ALA A 494 7.33 -3.50 20.98
CA ALA A 494 6.81 -2.78 22.15
C ALA A 494 5.65 -1.84 21.83
N LEU A 495 5.32 -1.66 20.55
CA LEU A 495 4.21 -0.84 20.11
C LEU A 495 2.87 -1.55 20.35
N VAL A 496 1.86 -0.86 20.42
CA VAL A 496 0.49 -1.06 20.83
C VAL A 496 -0.14 -2.36 20.29
N GLY A 497 -1.18 -2.89 20.84
CA GLY A 497 -1.64 -4.25 20.67
C GLY A 497 -2.54 -4.59 19.48
N CYS A 498 -2.80 -3.69 18.50
CA CYS A 498 -3.52 -4.04 17.28
C CYS A 498 -2.59 -4.69 16.24
N GLY A 499 -3.07 -5.72 15.57
CA GLY A 499 -2.34 -6.33 14.46
C GLY A 499 -1.25 -7.30 14.90
N LYS A 500 -1.43 -7.99 16.03
CA LYS A 500 -0.57 -9.12 16.36
C LYS A 500 -0.77 -10.22 15.33
N THR A 501 0.22 -10.40 14.47
CA THR A 501 0.24 -11.51 13.52
C THR A 501 0.25 -12.84 14.25
N LEU A 502 -0.38 -13.84 13.64
CA LEU A 502 -0.22 -15.23 14.08
C LEU A 502 1.29 -15.56 14.08
N PRO A 503 1.80 -16.26 15.10
CA PRO A 503 3.18 -16.70 15.08
C PRO A 503 3.45 -17.51 13.80
N TRP A 504 4.62 -17.34 13.24
CA TRP A 504 5.09 -18.18 12.14
C TRP A 504 5.20 -19.62 12.65
N GLU A 505 4.50 -20.55 12.00
CA GLU A 505 4.69 -21.99 12.23
C GLU A 505 5.98 -22.49 11.60
#